data_139fca3706dd1c0f8def2b590ed24f4b
#
_entry.id   139fca3706dd1c0f8def2b590ed24f4b
#
_cell.length_a   1.000
_cell.length_b   1.000
_cell.length_c   1.000
_cell.angle_alpha   90.00
_cell.angle_beta   90.00
_cell.angle_gamma   90.00
#
_symmetry.space_group_name_H-M   'P 1'
#
loop_
_entity.id
_entity.type
_entity.pdbx_description
1 polymer ?
#
loop_
_entity_poly.entity_id
_entity_poly.type
_entity_poly.pdbx_seq_one_letter_code
_entity_poly.pdbx_strand_id
1 'polypeptide(L)' 'MSKNETWLSRSLAAVWHPCTQMQHHHSTGPMALPLVPIARGEGAWLYDFDGKRYLDGISSWWTNLFGHANPRINAA' A
#
# COMPACT_ATOMS: atom_id res chain seq x y z
N MET A 1 16.02 -9.98 4.00
CA MET A 1 14.64 -9.55 3.67
C MET A 1 14.64 -8.11 3.22
N SER A 2 13.82 -7.78 2.21
CA SER A 2 13.62 -6.39 1.82
C SER A 2 12.79 -5.66 2.87
N LYS A 3 12.78 -4.32 2.79
CA LYS A 3 11.93 -3.52 3.69
C LYS A 3 10.45 -3.82 3.46
N ASN A 4 10.05 -4.04 2.19
CA ASN A 4 8.68 -4.43 1.87
C ASN A 4 8.28 -5.72 2.57
N GLU A 5 9.14 -6.73 2.50
CA GLU A 5 8.87 -8.02 3.13
C GLU A 5 8.72 -7.90 4.65
N THR A 6 9.56 -7.08 5.27
CA THR A 6 9.50 -6.85 6.72
C THR A 6 8.17 -6.22 7.13
N TRP A 7 7.76 -5.15 6.46
CA TRP A 7 6.52 -4.47 6.78
C TRP A 7 5.29 -5.30 6.45
N LEU A 8 5.33 -6.02 5.32
CA LEU A 8 4.25 -6.90 4.91
C LEU A 8 4.03 -8.03 5.92
N SER A 9 5.11 -8.64 6.40
CA SER A 9 5.07 -9.68 7.41
C SER A 9 4.39 -9.21 8.69
N ARG A 10 4.75 -8.02 9.15
CA ARG A 10 4.16 -7.41 10.35
C ARG A 10 2.66 -7.12 10.16
N SER A 11 2.30 -6.61 8.99
CA SER A 11 0.91 -6.31 8.65
C SER A 11 0.06 -7.59 8.62
N LEU A 12 0.52 -8.61 7.95
CA LEU A 12 -0.21 -9.87 7.84
C LEU A 12 -0.38 -10.58 9.19
N ALA A 13 0.56 -10.38 10.11
CA ALA A 13 0.49 -10.96 11.44
C ALA A 13 -0.56 -10.28 12.34
N ALA A 14 -0.89 -9.03 12.09
CA ALA A 14 -1.68 -8.20 13.00
C ALA A 14 -2.99 -7.65 12.42
N VAL A 15 -3.14 -7.57 11.12
CA VAL A 15 -4.25 -6.88 10.47
C VAL A 15 -5.06 -7.81 9.59
N TRP A 16 -6.38 -7.75 9.73
CA TRP A 16 -7.31 -8.37 8.80
C TRP A 16 -7.68 -7.33 7.75
N HIS A 17 -7.12 -7.47 6.55
CA HIS A 17 -7.34 -6.51 5.47
C HIS A 17 -8.75 -6.62 4.91
N PRO A 18 -9.46 -5.49 4.70
CA PRO A 18 -10.83 -5.50 4.21
C PRO A 18 -10.90 -5.89 2.72
N CYS A 19 -12.06 -6.40 2.32
CA CYS A 19 -12.38 -6.74 0.93
C CYS A 19 -11.42 -7.76 0.30
N THR A 20 -10.78 -8.60 1.12
CA THR A 20 -9.85 -9.62 0.64
C THR A 20 -10.07 -10.95 1.35
N GLN A 21 -9.47 -11.98 0.78
CA GLN A 21 -9.35 -13.29 1.43
C GLN A 21 -7.95 -13.39 2.03
N MET A 22 -7.85 -13.32 3.35
CA MET A 22 -6.55 -13.33 4.04
C MET A 22 -5.69 -14.56 3.71
N GLN A 23 -6.32 -15.70 3.49
CA GLN A 23 -5.62 -16.91 3.10
C GLN A 23 -4.81 -16.73 1.83
N HIS A 24 -5.31 -15.94 0.87
CA HIS A 24 -4.61 -15.66 -0.36
C HIS A 24 -3.35 -14.81 -0.13
N HIS A 25 -3.36 -13.94 0.88
CA HIS A 25 -2.21 -13.11 1.22
C HIS A 25 -1.12 -13.89 1.95
N HIS A 26 -1.49 -14.94 2.64
CA HIS A 26 -0.54 -15.79 3.37
C HIS A 26 0.03 -16.92 2.52
N SER A 27 -0.59 -17.24 1.39
CA SER A 27 -0.17 -18.35 0.55
C SER A 27 0.94 -17.94 -0.42
N THR A 28 1.58 -18.96 -1.02
CA THR A 28 2.51 -18.78 -2.12
C THR A 28 1.97 -19.50 -3.35
N GLY A 29 2.47 -19.15 -4.54
CA GLY A 29 2.05 -19.78 -5.79
C GLY A 29 1.03 -18.96 -6.57
N PRO A 30 0.39 -19.55 -7.59
CA PRO A 30 -0.44 -18.81 -8.54
C PRO A 30 -1.66 -18.13 -7.93
N MET A 31 -2.17 -18.64 -6.84
CA MET A 31 -3.35 -18.08 -6.16
C MET A 31 -3.00 -17.05 -5.09
N ALA A 32 -1.72 -16.80 -4.86
CA ALA A 32 -1.29 -15.81 -3.87
C ALA A 32 -1.65 -14.40 -4.34
N LEU A 33 -2.16 -13.58 -3.41
CA LEU A 33 -2.49 -12.18 -3.66
C LEU A 33 -1.53 -11.31 -2.86
N PRO A 34 -0.45 -10.84 -3.49
CA PRO A 34 0.53 -10.03 -2.76
C PRO A 34 -0.04 -8.67 -2.39
N LEU A 35 0.25 -8.24 -1.18
CA LEU A 35 -0.02 -6.88 -0.73
C LEU A 35 1.21 -6.03 -0.99
N VAL A 36 0.99 -4.74 -1.23
CA VAL A 36 2.08 -3.78 -1.44
C VAL A 36 2.12 -2.82 -0.27
N PRO A 37 3.17 -2.86 0.58
CA PRO A 37 3.28 -1.93 1.70
C PRO A 37 3.73 -0.55 1.20
N ILE A 38 2.91 0.47 1.47
CA ILE A 38 3.16 1.84 1.02
C ILE A 38 3.83 2.65 2.12
N ALA A 39 4.99 3.23 1.81
CA ALA A 39 5.74 4.06 2.74
C ALA A 39 5.33 5.53 2.68
N ARG A 40 5.03 6.04 1.49
CA ARG A 40 4.66 7.45 1.30
C ARG A 40 3.92 7.64 -0.01
N GLY A 41 3.28 8.80 -0.17
CA GLY A 41 2.64 9.22 -1.40
C GLY A 41 3.00 10.65 -1.75
N GLU A 42 2.96 10.98 -3.04
CA GLU A 42 3.18 12.33 -3.54
C GLU A 42 2.42 12.51 -4.85
N GLY A 43 1.50 13.47 -4.88
CA GLY A 43 0.63 13.67 -6.04
C GLY A 43 -0.18 12.41 -6.34
N ALA A 44 -0.05 11.89 -7.54
CA ALA A 44 -0.74 10.64 -7.94
C ALA A 44 0.13 9.40 -7.75
N TRP A 45 1.30 9.52 -7.14
CA TRP A 45 2.25 8.43 -7.00
C TRP A 45 2.30 7.90 -5.57
N LEU A 46 2.41 6.58 -5.46
CA LEU A 46 2.64 5.88 -4.20
C LEU A 46 4.01 5.21 -4.26
N TYR A 47 4.71 5.21 -3.14
CA TYR A 47 6.06 4.63 -3.05
C TYR A 47 6.08 3.56 -1.97
N ASP A 48 6.61 2.40 -2.30
CA ASP A 48 6.78 1.34 -1.31
C ASP A 48 8.06 1.56 -0.48
N PHE A 49 8.32 0.66 0.46
CA PHE A 49 9.50 0.77 1.34
C PHE A 49 10.81 0.46 0.62
N ASP A 50 10.75 -0.18 -0.54
CA ASP A 50 11.93 -0.50 -1.35
C ASP A 50 12.21 0.55 -2.42
N GLY A 51 11.39 1.60 -2.50
CA GLY A 51 11.60 2.72 -3.42
C GLY A 51 10.89 2.61 -4.77
N LYS A 52 10.15 1.53 -4.99
CA LYS A 52 9.36 1.39 -6.21
C LYS A 52 8.11 2.26 -6.14
N ARG A 53 7.73 2.88 -7.25
CA ARG A 53 6.54 3.73 -7.29
C ARG A 53 5.42 3.12 -8.11
N TYR A 54 4.21 3.52 -7.76
CA TYR A 54 2.98 3.05 -8.40
C TYR A 54 2.06 4.23 -8.64
N LEU A 55 1.33 4.21 -9.75
CA LEU A 55 0.31 5.22 -10.02
C LEU A 55 -0.97 4.87 -9.27
N ASP A 56 -1.49 5.81 -8.48
CA ASP A 56 -2.75 5.64 -7.77
C ASP A 56 -3.92 6.02 -8.68
N GLY A 57 -4.33 5.08 -9.53
CA GLY A 57 -5.35 5.30 -10.55
C GLY A 57 -6.78 5.40 -10.03
N ILE A 58 -7.02 5.04 -8.78
CA ILE A 58 -8.36 5.08 -8.17
C ILE A 58 -8.45 6.04 -6.98
N SER A 59 -7.46 6.94 -6.85
CA SER A 59 -7.41 7.96 -5.79
C SER A 59 -7.59 7.35 -4.39
N SER A 60 -6.86 6.28 -4.09
CA SER A 60 -6.94 5.54 -2.84
C SER A 60 -8.39 5.22 -2.44
N TRP A 61 -9.09 4.62 -3.38
CA TRP A 61 -10.50 4.23 -3.26
C TRP A 61 -11.43 5.45 -3.24
N TRP A 62 -11.15 6.38 -4.17
CA TRP A 62 -11.97 7.58 -4.45
C TRP A 62 -11.96 8.63 -3.33
N THR A 63 -11.03 8.54 -2.40
CA THR A 63 -11.00 9.45 -1.25
C THR A 63 -10.01 10.60 -1.41
N ASN A 64 -9.09 10.50 -2.35
CA ASN A 64 -8.00 11.46 -2.50
C ASN A 64 -8.26 12.41 -3.67
N LEU A 65 -8.74 13.63 -3.39
CA LEU A 65 -9.13 14.60 -4.40
C LEU A 65 -7.98 15.46 -4.93
N PHE A 66 -6.97 15.73 -4.08
CA PHE A 66 -5.94 16.74 -4.39
C PHE A 66 -4.53 16.17 -4.43
N GLY A 67 -4.41 14.86 -4.58
CA GLY A 67 -3.13 14.17 -4.57
C GLY A 67 -2.64 13.86 -3.17
N HIS A 68 -1.67 12.95 -3.09
CA HIS A 68 -1.06 12.56 -1.82
C HIS A 68 -0.09 13.65 -1.35
N ALA A 69 0.00 13.83 -0.06
CA ALA A 69 0.92 14.76 0.58
C ALA A 69 0.85 16.19 0.01
N ASN A 70 -0.36 16.69 -0.23
CA ASN A 70 -0.55 18.04 -0.75
C ASN A 70 -0.03 19.05 0.28
N PRO A 71 0.91 19.93 -0.09
CA PRO A 71 1.57 20.82 0.88
C PRO A 71 0.62 21.78 1.57
N ARG A 72 -0.42 22.24 0.88
CA ARG A 72 -1.39 23.18 1.46
C ARG A 72 -2.27 22.51 2.52
N ILE A 73 -2.66 21.26 2.25
CA ILE A 73 -3.45 20.48 3.21
C ILE A 73 -2.58 20.08 4.40
N ASN A 74 -1.36 19.63 4.14
CA ASN A 74 -0.45 19.24 5.22
C ASN A 74 -0.08 20.39 6.14
N ALA A 75 0.00 21.59 5.60
CA ALA A 75 0.31 22.80 6.39
C ALA A 75 -0.85 23.25 7.28
N ALA A 76 -2.06 22.87 6.94
CA ALA A 76 -3.23 23.19 7.75
C ALA A 76 -3.34 22.29 8.96
#